data_7a9d5afe5953721fa879fd597616faa9
#
_entry.id   7a9d5afe5953721fa879fd597616faa9
#
_cell.length_a   1.000
_cell.length_b   1.000
_cell.length_c   1.000
_cell.angle_alpha   90.00
_cell.angle_beta   90.00
_cell.angle_gamma   90.00
#
_symmetry.space_group_name_H-M   'P 1'
#
loop_
_entity.id
_entity.type
_entity.pdbx_description
1 polymer ?
#
loop_
_entity_poly.entity_id
_entity_poly.type
_entity_poly.pdbx_seq_one_letter_code
_entity_poly.pdbx_strand_id
1 'polypeptide(L)'
;MPEEQPVLRDGVIAGLIGAAVVAVWFLIFDIARGRPLLTPALLGSAVFQGITDPSQVIVSPGPILFYTLLHGVAFIGFGVVAASLILAGEREPALLIAFAILFIGFEAFFIGAVAALGRSMLGALVWWAILAGNMLASVAMLWYFFARHRRLPAMLIGAWGGVLKEGTIAGLLGAAVVAVWFLLLDLAEGQPFHTPILLGSRIFGANQPAVVTVLLYTIGHGLAFIVFGIIAAALISGAEQQPLLVLGLAILFTAFEVFFFGAIVIAAKWVLDELSGWALFLGNIFAATAMLWYFFARHRALATRLIGSWEDD
;
A
#
# COMPACT_ATOMS: atom_id res chain seq x y z
N MET A 1 -19.85 26.44 -10.80
CA MET A 1 -20.51 26.19 -9.51
C MET A 1 -21.50 24.99 -9.48
N PRO A 2 -22.09 24.44 -10.57
CA PRO A 2 -22.91 23.23 -10.48
C PRO A 2 -22.13 21.91 -10.32
N GLU A 3 -20.83 21.88 -10.62
CA GLU A 3 -20.01 20.66 -10.56
C GLU A 3 -19.41 20.33 -9.18
N GLU A 4 -19.35 21.28 -8.25
CA GLU A 4 -18.78 21.08 -6.91
C GLU A 4 -19.74 20.30 -5.95
N GLN A 5 -21.04 20.43 -6.15
CA GLN A 5 -22.03 19.78 -5.29
C GLN A 5 -22.02 18.24 -5.38
N PRO A 6 -21.86 17.58 -6.55
CA PRO A 6 -21.77 16.13 -6.62
C PRO A 6 -20.50 15.59 -5.96
N VAL A 7 -19.34 16.26 -6.11
CA VAL A 7 -18.06 15.85 -5.51
C VAL A 7 -18.17 15.78 -4.00
N LEU A 8 -18.64 16.88 -3.39
CA LEU A 8 -18.74 16.97 -1.94
C LEU A 8 -19.72 15.93 -1.39
N ARG A 9 -20.90 15.80 -2.00
CA ARG A 9 -21.91 14.82 -1.56
C ARG A 9 -21.40 13.39 -1.67
N ASP A 10 -20.88 13.01 -2.82
CA ASP A 10 -20.45 11.65 -3.09
C ASP A 10 -19.20 11.32 -2.25
N GLY A 11 -18.32 12.30 -2.02
CA GLY A 11 -17.16 12.18 -1.14
C GLY A 11 -17.54 12.00 0.32
N VAL A 12 -18.49 12.78 0.84
CA VAL A 12 -18.99 12.64 2.21
C VAL A 12 -19.64 11.28 2.42
N ILE A 13 -20.49 10.83 1.48
CA ILE A 13 -21.15 9.52 1.59
C ILE A 13 -20.12 8.40 1.53
N ALA A 14 -19.18 8.44 0.59
CA ALA A 14 -18.12 7.44 0.48
C ALA A 14 -17.26 7.41 1.75
N GLY A 15 -16.88 8.57 2.30
CA GLY A 15 -16.13 8.68 3.55
C GLY A 15 -16.89 8.09 4.74
N LEU A 16 -18.19 8.37 4.87
CA LEU A 16 -19.01 7.77 5.92
C LEU A 16 -19.13 6.25 5.77
N ILE A 17 -19.24 5.73 4.55
CA ILE A 17 -19.23 4.29 4.29
C ILE A 17 -17.88 3.70 4.73
N GLY A 18 -16.75 4.29 4.35
CA GLY A 18 -15.43 3.84 4.75
C GLY A 18 -15.25 3.84 6.27
N ALA A 19 -15.62 4.94 6.92
CA ALA A 19 -15.56 5.06 8.38
C ALA A 19 -16.41 4.00 9.09
N ALA A 20 -17.63 3.76 8.61
CA ALA A 20 -18.52 2.76 9.17
C ALA A 20 -17.97 1.33 9.01
N VAL A 21 -17.41 1.01 7.85
CA VAL A 21 -16.80 -0.31 7.57
C VAL A 21 -15.64 -0.58 8.52
N VAL A 22 -14.73 0.37 8.70
CA VAL A 22 -13.59 0.22 9.63
C VAL A 22 -14.09 0.11 11.07
N ALA A 23 -15.06 0.94 11.47
CA ALA A 23 -15.62 0.89 12.82
C ALA A 23 -16.27 -0.47 13.11
N VAL A 24 -17.06 -1.01 12.19
CA VAL A 24 -17.68 -2.34 12.31
C VAL A 24 -16.62 -3.45 12.31
N TRP A 25 -15.62 -3.37 11.44
CA TRP A 25 -14.51 -4.32 11.41
C TRP A 25 -13.79 -4.41 12.75
N PHE A 26 -13.39 -3.27 13.32
CA PHE A 26 -12.69 -3.27 14.61
C PHE A 26 -13.61 -3.61 15.78
N LEU A 27 -14.88 -3.29 15.70
CA LEU A 27 -15.84 -3.74 16.71
C LEU A 27 -15.94 -5.27 16.73
N ILE A 28 -16.04 -5.93 15.56
CA ILE A 28 -16.06 -7.40 15.43
C ILE A 28 -14.72 -7.97 15.95
N PHE A 29 -13.61 -7.36 15.55
CA PHE A 29 -12.27 -7.79 15.96
C PHE A 29 -12.05 -7.69 17.47
N ASP A 30 -12.48 -6.60 18.10
CA ASP A 30 -12.37 -6.36 19.52
C ASP A 30 -13.30 -7.30 20.32
N ILE A 31 -14.53 -7.55 19.84
CA ILE A 31 -15.46 -8.52 20.44
C ILE A 31 -14.86 -9.93 20.39
N ALA A 32 -14.27 -10.34 19.26
CA ALA A 32 -13.66 -11.66 19.12
C ALA A 32 -12.48 -11.88 20.08
N ARG A 33 -11.86 -10.79 20.55
CA ARG A 33 -10.78 -10.78 21.55
C ARG A 33 -11.28 -10.61 23.00
N GLY A 34 -12.59 -10.55 23.21
CA GLY A 34 -13.21 -10.33 24.52
C GLY A 34 -13.02 -8.93 25.09
N ARG A 35 -12.66 -7.95 24.26
CA ARG A 35 -12.39 -6.56 24.67
C ARG A 35 -13.10 -5.56 23.75
N PRO A 36 -14.45 -5.52 23.78
CA PRO A 36 -15.23 -4.66 22.90
C PRO A 36 -14.83 -3.19 23.05
N LEU A 37 -14.71 -2.47 21.91
CA LEU A 37 -14.33 -1.06 21.83
C LEU A 37 -12.92 -0.72 22.33
N LEU A 38 -12.03 -1.71 22.46
CA LEU A 38 -10.66 -1.48 22.89
C LEU A 38 -9.90 -0.63 21.87
N THR A 39 -10.02 -0.91 20.58
CA THR A 39 -9.31 -0.18 19.51
C THR A 39 -9.63 1.32 19.52
N PRO A 40 -10.88 1.78 19.47
CA PRO A 40 -11.18 3.21 19.55
C PRO A 40 -10.81 3.83 20.90
N ALA A 41 -10.86 3.07 22.01
CA ALA A 41 -10.41 3.56 23.30
C ALA A 41 -8.90 3.77 23.35
N LEU A 42 -8.09 2.83 22.80
CA LEU A 42 -6.65 2.95 22.69
C LEU A 42 -6.24 4.19 21.90
N LEU A 43 -6.77 4.32 20.68
CA LEU A 43 -6.43 5.42 19.79
C LEU A 43 -6.93 6.77 20.33
N GLY A 44 -8.12 6.79 20.91
CA GLY A 44 -8.68 8.00 21.54
C GLY A 44 -7.87 8.43 22.77
N SER A 45 -7.47 7.49 23.62
CA SER A 45 -6.63 7.81 24.78
C SER A 45 -5.24 8.29 24.36
N ALA A 46 -4.65 7.69 23.31
CA ALA A 46 -3.37 8.12 22.80
C ALA A 46 -3.42 9.56 22.23
N VAL A 47 -4.43 9.86 21.42
CA VAL A 47 -4.55 11.16 20.73
C VAL A 47 -4.97 12.28 21.67
N PHE A 48 -5.97 12.03 22.54
CA PHE A 48 -6.61 13.10 23.32
C PHE A 48 -6.15 13.16 24.78
N GLN A 49 -5.54 12.09 25.30
CA GLN A 49 -5.08 12.01 26.69
C GLN A 49 -3.57 11.84 26.81
N GLY A 50 -2.86 11.59 25.68
CA GLY A 50 -1.41 11.35 25.68
C GLY A 50 -1.01 10.03 26.32
N ILE A 51 -1.94 9.09 26.51
CA ILE A 51 -1.67 7.76 27.10
C ILE A 51 -1.13 6.86 25.99
N THR A 52 0.17 6.58 26.04
CA THR A 52 0.87 5.75 25.03
C THR A 52 1.12 4.31 25.51
N ASP A 53 0.85 4.00 26.77
CA ASP A 53 0.93 2.65 27.33
C ASP A 53 -0.46 1.98 27.27
N PRO A 54 -0.63 0.91 26.46
CA PRO A 54 -1.90 0.20 26.33
C PRO A 54 -2.45 -0.37 27.65
N SER A 55 -1.58 -0.68 28.61
CA SER A 55 -1.98 -1.23 29.92
C SER A 55 -2.70 -0.22 30.80
N GLN A 56 -2.51 1.07 30.55
CA GLN A 56 -3.13 2.17 31.29
C GLN A 56 -4.46 2.64 30.70
N VAL A 57 -4.82 2.11 29.51
CA VAL A 57 -6.01 2.54 28.83
C VAL A 57 -7.27 1.93 29.46
N ILE A 58 -8.17 2.81 29.86
CA ILE A 58 -9.50 2.45 30.38
C ILE A 58 -10.51 2.68 29.26
N VAL A 59 -11.27 1.62 28.92
CA VAL A 59 -12.37 1.73 27.95
C VAL A 59 -13.46 2.62 28.55
N SER A 60 -13.55 3.84 28.07
CA SER A 60 -14.48 4.85 28.56
C SER A 60 -15.11 5.64 27.40
N PRO A 61 -16.34 6.20 27.58
CA PRO A 61 -17.06 6.85 26.48
C PRO A 61 -16.34 8.06 25.87
N GLY A 62 -15.60 8.83 26.66
CA GLY A 62 -14.95 10.07 26.20
C GLY A 62 -13.95 9.83 25.05
N PRO A 63 -12.86 9.08 25.28
CA PRO A 63 -11.88 8.77 24.23
C PRO A 63 -12.51 8.08 23.00
N ILE A 64 -13.47 7.18 23.21
CA ILE A 64 -14.16 6.49 22.13
C ILE A 64 -14.93 7.48 21.25
N LEU A 65 -15.70 8.38 21.86
CA LEU A 65 -16.50 9.36 21.13
C LEU A 65 -15.60 10.33 20.34
N PHE A 66 -14.59 10.90 21.00
CA PHE A 66 -13.67 11.84 20.34
C PHE A 66 -12.91 11.17 19.20
N TYR A 67 -12.44 9.94 19.39
CA TYR A 67 -11.80 9.19 18.31
C TYR A 67 -12.77 8.89 17.16
N THR A 68 -14.00 8.48 17.46
CA THR A 68 -15.02 8.19 16.45
C THR A 68 -15.33 9.43 15.61
N LEU A 69 -15.40 10.61 16.22
CA LEU A 69 -15.58 11.87 15.51
C LEU A 69 -14.37 12.21 14.63
N LEU A 70 -13.15 12.11 15.17
CA LEU A 70 -11.92 12.34 14.42
C LEU A 70 -11.80 11.38 13.23
N HIS A 71 -12.08 10.10 13.48
CA HIS A 71 -12.08 9.05 12.46
C HIS A 71 -13.09 9.35 11.34
N GLY A 72 -14.32 9.72 11.70
CA GLY A 72 -15.34 10.12 10.74
C GLY A 72 -14.91 11.32 9.89
N VAL A 73 -14.37 12.38 10.51
CA VAL A 73 -13.88 13.57 9.81
C VAL A 73 -12.73 13.23 8.87
N ALA A 74 -11.76 12.40 9.32
CA ALA A 74 -10.64 11.97 8.50
C ALA A 74 -11.12 11.19 7.26
N PHE A 75 -12.05 10.25 7.43
CA PHE A 75 -12.62 9.48 6.32
C PHE A 75 -13.47 10.33 5.38
N ILE A 76 -14.20 11.31 5.88
CA ILE A 76 -14.94 12.28 5.04
C ILE A 76 -13.93 13.08 4.19
N GLY A 77 -12.87 13.61 4.80
CA GLY A 77 -11.81 14.31 4.07
C GLY A 77 -11.18 13.44 2.97
N PHE A 78 -10.81 12.22 3.31
CA PHE A 78 -10.30 11.23 2.36
C PHE A 78 -11.32 10.94 1.26
N GLY A 79 -12.60 10.74 1.59
CA GLY A 79 -13.67 10.48 0.64
C GLY A 79 -13.89 11.64 -0.34
N VAL A 80 -13.77 12.89 0.10
CA VAL A 80 -13.88 14.07 -0.76
C VAL A 80 -12.71 14.14 -1.75
N VAL A 81 -11.48 13.90 -1.27
CA VAL A 81 -10.31 13.83 -2.15
C VAL A 81 -10.44 12.68 -3.15
N ALA A 82 -10.89 11.50 -2.70
CA ALA A 82 -11.14 10.34 -3.56
C ALA A 82 -12.20 10.65 -4.62
N ALA A 83 -13.31 11.28 -4.25
CA ALA A 83 -14.36 11.71 -5.19
C ALA A 83 -13.85 12.69 -6.24
N SER A 84 -12.99 13.65 -5.81
CA SER A 84 -12.37 14.62 -6.73
C SER A 84 -11.50 13.91 -7.78
N LEU A 85 -10.69 12.95 -7.36
CA LEU A 85 -9.81 12.18 -8.25
C LEU A 85 -10.61 11.27 -9.18
N ILE A 86 -11.68 10.65 -8.71
CA ILE A 86 -12.54 9.79 -9.53
C ILE A 86 -13.27 10.60 -10.60
N LEU A 87 -13.84 11.75 -10.24
CA LEU A 87 -14.51 12.63 -11.21
C LEU A 87 -13.53 13.25 -12.22
N ALA A 88 -12.34 13.61 -11.78
CA ALA A 88 -11.28 14.04 -12.69
C ALA A 88 -10.82 12.88 -13.58
N GLY A 89 -10.77 11.67 -13.07
CA GLY A 89 -10.46 10.43 -13.79
C GLY A 89 -11.47 10.07 -14.90
N GLU A 90 -12.71 10.56 -14.80
CA GLU A 90 -13.68 10.45 -15.92
C GLU A 90 -13.22 11.23 -17.16
N ARG A 91 -12.45 12.29 -16.96
CA ARG A 91 -11.89 13.13 -18.04
C ARG A 91 -10.47 12.68 -18.42
N GLU A 92 -9.67 12.28 -17.43
CA GLU A 92 -8.30 11.82 -17.60
C GLU A 92 -8.06 10.52 -16.81
N PRO A 93 -8.16 9.35 -17.48
CA PRO A 93 -8.03 8.04 -16.83
C PRO A 93 -6.72 7.85 -16.05
N ALA A 94 -5.64 8.57 -16.40
CA ALA A 94 -4.38 8.56 -15.68
C ALA A 94 -4.51 9.03 -14.21
N LEU A 95 -5.50 9.87 -13.88
CA LEU A 95 -5.73 10.34 -12.50
C LEU A 95 -6.30 9.24 -11.58
N LEU A 96 -6.80 8.14 -12.13
CA LEU A 96 -7.17 6.96 -11.33
C LEU A 96 -5.95 6.28 -10.69
N ILE A 97 -4.75 6.49 -11.26
CA ILE A 97 -3.49 6.08 -10.64
C ILE A 97 -3.23 6.92 -9.38
N ALA A 98 -3.51 8.22 -9.45
CA ALA A 98 -3.38 9.10 -8.29
C ALA A 98 -4.30 8.65 -7.15
N PHE A 99 -5.47 8.07 -7.45
CA PHE A 99 -6.35 7.44 -6.45
C PHE A 99 -5.68 6.23 -5.78
N ALA A 100 -5.05 5.34 -6.56
CA ALA A 100 -4.33 4.19 -6.02
C ALA A 100 -3.14 4.62 -5.15
N ILE A 101 -2.38 5.64 -5.60
CA ILE A 101 -1.26 6.23 -4.84
C ILE A 101 -1.76 6.89 -3.56
N LEU A 102 -2.88 7.62 -3.61
CA LEU A 102 -3.51 8.23 -2.44
C LEU A 102 -3.87 7.17 -1.40
N PHE A 103 -4.42 6.04 -1.84
CA PHE A 103 -4.80 4.96 -0.94
C PHE A 103 -3.58 4.32 -0.26
N ILE A 104 -2.53 4.00 -1.02
CA ILE A 104 -1.27 3.46 -0.47
C ILE A 104 -0.62 4.49 0.46
N GLY A 105 -0.62 5.76 0.06
CA GLY A 105 -0.10 6.86 0.89
C GLY A 105 -0.87 7.03 2.20
N PHE A 106 -2.18 6.85 2.19
CA PHE A 106 -3.02 6.88 3.39
C PHE A 106 -2.68 5.75 4.36
N GLU A 107 -2.48 4.52 3.85
CA GLU A 107 -2.04 3.38 4.66
C GLU A 107 -0.69 3.64 5.32
N ALA A 108 0.28 4.12 4.55
CA ALA A 108 1.61 4.45 5.05
C ALA A 108 1.57 5.58 6.09
N PHE A 109 0.77 6.63 5.84
CA PHE A 109 0.56 7.73 6.76
C PHE A 109 -0.09 7.25 8.07
N PHE A 110 -1.12 6.41 7.99
CA PHE A 110 -1.81 5.90 9.18
C PHE A 110 -0.88 5.06 10.06
N ILE A 111 -0.14 4.11 9.45
CA ILE A 111 0.85 3.29 10.18
C ILE A 111 1.93 4.19 10.80
N GLY A 112 2.41 5.19 10.06
CA GLY A 112 3.38 6.17 10.55
C GLY A 112 2.84 7.02 11.70
N ALA A 113 1.57 7.46 11.63
CA ALA A 113 0.93 8.23 12.70
C ALA A 113 0.78 7.39 13.98
N VAL A 114 0.34 6.12 13.87
CA VAL A 114 0.28 5.21 15.03
C VAL A 114 1.66 4.93 15.59
N ALA A 115 2.69 4.78 14.75
CA ALA A 115 4.07 4.61 15.20
C ALA A 115 4.59 5.83 15.97
N ALA A 116 4.20 7.04 15.55
CA ALA A 116 4.56 8.29 16.23
C ALA A 116 3.88 8.43 17.60
N LEU A 117 2.67 7.88 17.77
CA LEU A 117 1.99 7.83 19.07
C LEU A 117 2.66 6.87 20.05
N GLY A 118 3.49 5.95 19.60
CA GLY A 118 4.30 5.05 20.43
C GLY A 118 4.35 3.61 19.88
N ARG A 119 5.54 3.01 19.98
CA ARG A 119 5.76 1.62 19.54
C ARG A 119 4.89 0.59 20.27
N SER A 120 4.56 0.86 21.54
CA SER A 120 3.67 0.05 22.36
C SER A 120 2.25 0.00 21.76
N MET A 121 1.78 1.09 21.16
CA MET A 121 0.48 1.15 20.47
C MET A 121 0.45 0.27 19.23
N LEU A 122 1.53 0.25 18.43
CA LEU A 122 1.64 -0.67 17.28
C LEU A 122 1.65 -2.15 17.69
N GLY A 123 2.21 -2.47 18.88
CA GLY A 123 2.16 -3.82 19.42
C GLY A 123 0.76 -4.24 19.92
N ALA A 124 -0.02 -3.29 20.42
CA ALA A 124 -1.40 -3.53 20.88
C ALA A 124 -2.39 -3.60 19.71
N LEU A 125 -2.15 -2.80 18.67
CA LEU A 125 -2.90 -2.81 17.42
C LEU A 125 -2.29 -3.85 16.47
N VAL A 126 -3.08 -4.83 16.07
CA VAL A 126 -2.62 -5.88 15.16
C VAL A 126 -2.54 -5.29 13.75
N TRP A 127 -1.34 -5.10 13.23
CA TRP A 127 -1.08 -4.43 11.95
C TRP A 127 -1.89 -4.98 10.77
N TRP A 128 -2.05 -6.31 10.67
CA TRP A 128 -2.85 -6.91 9.60
C TRP A 128 -4.35 -6.60 9.74
N ALA A 129 -4.85 -6.40 10.98
CA ALA A 129 -6.24 -6.02 11.19
C ALA A 129 -6.49 -4.58 10.73
N ILE A 130 -5.50 -3.69 10.89
CA ILE A 130 -5.55 -2.33 10.35
C ILE A 130 -5.61 -2.38 8.82
N LEU A 131 -4.67 -3.09 8.21
CA LEU A 131 -4.61 -3.25 6.76
C LEU A 131 -5.91 -3.85 6.20
N ALA A 132 -6.43 -4.92 6.83
CA ALA A 132 -7.67 -5.55 6.41
C ALA A 132 -8.88 -4.61 6.53
N GLY A 133 -8.99 -3.86 7.63
CA GLY A 133 -10.06 -2.89 7.83
C GLY A 133 -10.05 -1.80 6.78
N ASN A 134 -8.89 -1.26 6.49
CA ASN A 134 -8.72 -0.20 5.48
C ASN A 134 -8.96 -0.74 4.05
N MET A 135 -8.49 -1.94 3.73
CA MET A 135 -8.82 -2.58 2.45
C MET A 135 -10.33 -2.80 2.27
N LEU A 136 -11.02 -3.27 3.32
CA LEU A 136 -12.48 -3.43 3.28
C LEU A 136 -13.18 -2.08 3.07
N ALA A 137 -12.73 -1.02 3.75
CA ALA A 137 -13.25 0.32 3.56
C ALA A 137 -13.04 0.81 2.13
N SER A 138 -11.86 0.59 1.57
CA SER A 138 -11.53 0.99 0.19
C SER A 138 -12.37 0.27 -0.84
N VAL A 139 -12.57 -1.04 -0.66
CA VAL A 139 -13.45 -1.83 -1.52
C VAL A 139 -14.89 -1.31 -1.43
N ALA A 140 -15.39 -0.99 -0.23
CA ALA A 140 -16.74 -0.47 -0.04
C ALA A 140 -16.90 0.94 -0.64
N MET A 141 -15.92 1.83 -0.47
CA MET A 141 -15.91 3.16 -1.07
C MET A 141 -15.86 3.08 -2.60
N LEU A 142 -14.98 2.22 -3.13
CA LEU A 142 -14.85 2.01 -4.57
C LEU A 142 -16.12 1.41 -5.17
N TRP A 143 -16.74 0.45 -4.48
CA TRP A 143 -18.05 -0.09 -4.85
C TRP A 143 -19.11 1.02 -4.95
N TYR A 144 -19.17 1.92 -3.95
CA TYR A 144 -20.08 3.06 -3.97
C TYR A 144 -19.85 3.94 -5.20
N PHE A 145 -18.58 4.30 -5.49
CA PHE A 145 -18.25 5.11 -6.66
C PHE A 145 -18.61 4.41 -7.96
N PHE A 146 -18.31 3.12 -8.12
CA PHE A 146 -18.65 2.36 -9.33
C PHE A 146 -20.17 2.20 -9.53
N ALA A 147 -20.92 2.04 -8.45
CA ALA A 147 -22.38 2.00 -8.52
C ALA A 147 -22.98 3.36 -8.96
N ARG A 148 -22.30 4.45 -8.56
CA ARG A 148 -22.71 5.82 -8.90
C ARG A 148 -22.27 6.25 -10.29
N HIS A 149 -21.04 5.91 -10.65
CA HIS A 149 -20.38 6.28 -11.90
C HIS A 149 -20.21 5.06 -12.82
N ARG A 150 -21.29 4.59 -13.41
CA ARG A 150 -21.34 3.32 -14.19
C ARG A 150 -20.40 3.26 -15.39
N ARG A 151 -19.91 4.40 -15.87
CA ARG A 151 -18.93 4.47 -16.99
C ARG A 151 -17.51 4.12 -16.54
N LEU A 152 -17.16 4.38 -15.27
CA LEU A 152 -15.81 4.15 -14.74
C LEU A 152 -15.34 2.69 -14.84
N PRO A 153 -16.13 1.67 -14.45
CA PRO A 153 -15.68 0.28 -14.59
C PRO A 153 -15.38 -0.12 -16.03
N ALA A 154 -16.19 0.34 -17.00
CA ALA A 154 -15.97 0.05 -18.41
C ALA A 154 -14.72 0.74 -18.97
N MET A 155 -14.46 1.99 -18.56
CA MET A 155 -13.24 2.73 -18.90
C MET A 155 -12.00 2.10 -18.27
N LEU A 156 -12.08 1.69 -16.99
CA LEU A 156 -11.01 1.00 -16.29
C LEU A 156 -10.67 -0.34 -16.96
N ILE A 157 -11.66 -1.17 -17.22
CA ILE A 157 -11.43 -2.49 -17.85
C ILE A 157 -10.85 -2.33 -19.25
N GLY A 158 -11.33 -1.37 -20.04
CA GLY A 158 -10.84 -1.11 -21.40
C GLY A 158 -9.40 -0.57 -21.44
N ALA A 159 -9.09 0.41 -20.58
CA ALA A 159 -7.76 1.03 -20.52
C ALA A 159 -6.74 0.18 -19.73
N TRP A 160 -7.21 -0.59 -18.75
CA TRP A 160 -6.35 -1.26 -17.76
C TRP A 160 -6.05 -2.72 -18.05
N GLY A 161 -6.71 -3.35 -19.01
CA GLY A 161 -6.44 -4.75 -19.37
C GLY A 161 -4.96 -4.98 -19.73
N GLY A 162 -4.38 -4.07 -20.53
CA GLY A 162 -2.95 -4.06 -20.86
C GLY A 162 -2.08 -3.79 -19.64
N VAL A 163 -2.39 -2.74 -18.89
CA VAL A 163 -1.65 -2.31 -17.68
C VAL A 163 -1.62 -3.42 -16.62
N LEU A 164 -2.77 -4.03 -16.33
CA LEU A 164 -2.86 -5.14 -15.37
C LEU A 164 -2.02 -6.33 -15.81
N LYS A 165 -2.12 -6.71 -17.10
CA LYS A 165 -1.34 -7.83 -17.64
C LYS A 165 0.17 -7.55 -17.59
N GLU A 166 0.59 -6.41 -18.09
CA GLU A 166 2.02 -6.04 -18.15
C GLU A 166 2.59 -5.82 -16.75
N GLY A 167 1.83 -5.15 -15.87
CA GLY A 167 2.22 -4.94 -14.49
C GLY A 167 2.35 -6.23 -13.70
N THR A 168 1.42 -7.18 -13.90
CA THR A 168 1.51 -8.50 -13.26
C THR A 168 2.76 -9.25 -13.72
N ILE A 169 3.05 -9.26 -15.02
CA ILE A 169 4.25 -9.94 -15.56
C ILE A 169 5.52 -9.27 -15.04
N ALA A 170 5.60 -7.93 -15.09
CA ALA A 170 6.74 -7.18 -14.57
C ALA A 170 6.94 -7.43 -13.07
N GLY A 171 5.86 -7.39 -12.29
CA GLY A 171 5.91 -7.67 -10.85
C GLY A 171 6.38 -9.08 -10.53
N LEU A 172 5.84 -10.09 -11.21
CA LEU A 172 6.32 -11.48 -11.05
C LEU A 172 7.79 -11.64 -11.43
N LEU A 173 8.25 -10.94 -12.48
CA LEU A 173 9.65 -10.92 -12.87
C LEU A 173 10.53 -10.31 -11.76
N GLY A 174 10.13 -9.15 -11.21
CA GLY A 174 10.84 -8.52 -10.11
C GLY A 174 10.88 -9.40 -8.86
N ALA A 175 9.75 -10.00 -8.49
CA ALA A 175 9.67 -10.92 -7.37
C ALA A 175 10.57 -12.14 -7.54
N ALA A 176 10.59 -12.74 -8.74
CA ALA A 176 11.44 -13.87 -9.06
C ALA A 176 12.93 -13.51 -8.97
N VAL A 177 13.32 -12.33 -9.46
CA VAL A 177 14.72 -11.85 -9.40
C VAL A 177 15.17 -11.71 -7.95
N VAL A 178 14.39 -11.09 -7.09
CA VAL A 178 14.72 -10.96 -5.66
C VAL A 178 14.74 -12.33 -4.98
N ALA A 179 13.77 -13.20 -5.26
CA ALA A 179 13.73 -14.55 -4.68
C ALA A 179 14.98 -15.37 -5.08
N VAL A 180 15.38 -15.32 -6.35
CA VAL A 180 16.61 -15.99 -6.82
C VAL A 180 17.86 -15.37 -6.18
N TRP A 181 17.93 -14.05 -6.08
CA TRP A 181 19.05 -13.35 -5.44
C TRP A 181 19.26 -13.83 -4.01
N PHE A 182 18.21 -13.78 -3.17
CA PHE A 182 18.33 -14.24 -1.79
C PHE A 182 18.52 -15.74 -1.66
N LEU A 183 17.94 -16.54 -2.55
CA LEU A 183 18.20 -17.97 -2.57
C LEU A 183 19.69 -18.28 -2.84
N LEU A 184 20.33 -17.53 -3.73
CA LEU A 184 21.77 -17.68 -4.01
C LEU A 184 22.63 -17.30 -2.79
N LEU A 185 22.26 -16.25 -2.08
CA LEU A 185 22.93 -15.86 -0.82
C LEU A 185 22.73 -16.90 0.26
N ASP A 186 21.51 -17.36 0.48
CA ASP A 186 21.17 -18.42 1.43
C ASP A 186 21.92 -19.71 1.14
N LEU A 187 22.07 -20.09 -0.15
CA LEU A 187 22.85 -21.25 -0.58
C LEU A 187 24.35 -21.06 -0.32
N ALA A 188 24.88 -19.86 -0.53
CA ALA A 188 26.29 -19.56 -0.26
C ALA A 188 26.62 -19.67 1.25
N GLU A 189 25.63 -19.39 2.11
CA GLU A 189 25.72 -19.54 3.55
C GLU A 189 25.39 -20.98 4.04
N GLY A 190 25.04 -21.89 3.13
CA GLY A 190 24.68 -23.28 3.46
C GLY A 190 23.30 -23.43 4.09
N GLN A 191 22.47 -22.41 4.03
CA GLN A 191 21.14 -22.36 4.65
C GLN A 191 20.02 -22.07 3.63
N PRO A 192 19.72 -22.99 2.70
CA PRO A 192 18.71 -22.74 1.67
C PRO A 192 17.35 -22.37 2.29
N PHE A 193 16.72 -21.35 1.73
CA PHE A 193 15.45 -20.76 2.21
C PHE A 193 15.51 -20.09 3.59
N HIS A 194 16.69 -19.73 4.10
CA HIS A 194 16.82 -19.02 5.37
C HIS A 194 16.03 -17.70 5.34
N THR A 195 16.25 -16.87 4.33
CA THR A 195 15.60 -15.57 4.19
C THR A 195 14.06 -15.64 4.21
N PRO A 196 13.37 -16.45 3.38
CA PRO A 196 11.90 -16.52 3.42
C PRO A 196 11.37 -17.19 4.70
N ILE A 197 12.10 -18.10 5.34
CA ILE A 197 11.73 -18.67 6.64
C ILE A 197 11.84 -17.61 7.73
N LEU A 198 12.94 -16.87 7.77
CA LEU A 198 13.18 -15.80 8.74
C LEU A 198 12.10 -14.72 8.66
N LEU A 199 11.91 -14.13 7.47
CA LEU A 199 10.94 -13.07 7.26
C LEU A 199 9.50 -13.57 7.46
N GLY A 200 9.18 -14.73 6.90
CA GLY A 200 7.85 -15.33 7.00
C GLY A 200 7.48 -15.70 8.45
N SER A 201 8.40 -16.26 9.24
CA SER A 201 8.13 -16.60 10.64
C SER A 201 7.88 -15.36 11.51
N ARG A 202 8.52 -14.24 11.19
CA ARG A 202 8.28 -12.96 11.88
C ARG A 202 6.93 -12.33 11.50
N ILE A 203 6.49 -12.51 10.26
CA ILE A 203 5.23 -11.95 9.75
C ILE A 203 4.03 -12.82 10.15
N PHE A 204 4.15 -14.14 9.95
CA PHE A 204 3.02 -15.09 10.09
C PHE A 204 3.08 -15.91 11.40
N GLY A 205 4.13 -15.76 12.18
CA GLY A 205 4.33 -16.47 13.45
C GLY A 205 5.30 -17.65 13.32
N ALA A 206 6.12 -17.85 14.38
CA ALA A 206 7.18 -18.86 14.42
C ALA A 206 6.68 -20.31 14.57
N ASN A 207 5.40 -20.52 14.83
CA ASN A 207 4.82 -21.86 15.09
C ASN A 207 4.37 -22.59 13.81
N GLN A 208 4.63 -22.03 12.62
CA GLN A 208 4.26 -22.63 11.35
C GLN A 208 5.36 -23.58 10.84
N PRO A 209 5.01 -24.69 10.15
CA PRO A 209 5.99 -25.51 9.45
C PRO A 209 6.77 -24.64 8.42
N ALA A 210 8.07 -24.89 8.28
CA ALA A 210 8.95 -24.13 7.39
C ALA A 210 8.41 -24.02 5.95
N VAL A 211 7.88 -25.11 5.41
CA VAL A 211 7.27 -25.12 4.05
C VAL A 211 6.08 -24.17 3.96
N VAL A 212 5.21 -24.16 4.97
CA VAL A 212 4.05 -23.24 5.01
C VAL A 212 4.51 -21.80 5.10
N THR A 213 5.52 -21.53 5.93
CA THR A 213 6.12 -20.19 6.10
C THR A 213 6.70 -19.69 4.78
N VAL A 214 7.48 -20.50 4.08
CA VAL A 214 8.04 -20.18 2.76
C VAL A 214 6.95 -19.89 1.73
N LEU A 215 5.91 -20.73 1.67
CA LEU A 215 4.79 -20.52 0.74
C LEU A 215 4.03 -19.21 1.02
N LEU A 216 3.68 -18.96 2.29
CA LEU A 216 2.97 -17.73 2.67
C LEU A 216 3.81 -16.49 2.37
N TYR A 217 5.12 -16.53 2.70
CA TYR A 217 6.02 -15.44 2.37
C TYR A 217 6.14 -15.21 0.87
N THR A 218 6.33 -16.28 0.09
CA THR A 218 6.46 -16.20 -1.38
C THR A 218 5.21 -15.61 -2.03
N ILE A 219 4.02 -16.03 -1.57
CA ILE A 219 2.75 -15.47 -2.05
C ILE A 219 2.66 -13.97 -1.70
N GLY A 220 2.91 -13.60 -0.44
CA GLY A 220 2.86 -12.21 0.00
C GLY A 220 3.86 -11.32 -0.73
N HIS A 221 5.10 -11.81 -0.90
CA HIS A 221 6.16 -11.16 -1.66
C HIS A 221 5.76 -10.96 -3.13
N GLY A 222 5.26 -12.02 -3.78
CA GLY A 222 4.77 -11.95 -5.15
C GLY A 222 3.64 -10.96 -5.33
N LEU A 223 2.66 -10.94 -4.42
CA LEU A 223 1.55 -9.98 -4.45
C LEU A 223 2.03 -8.53 -4.31
N ALA A 224 2.97 -8.26 -3.39
CA ALA A 224 3.54 -6.93 -3.22
C ALA A 224 4.23 -6.44 -4.51
N PHE A 225 5.02 -7.30 -5.16
CA PHE A 225 5.66 -6.98 -6.44
C PHE A 225 4.67 -6.83 -7.59
N ILE A 226 3.58 -7.60 -7.63
CA ILE A 226 2.52 -7.42 -8.63
C ILE A 226 1.87 -6.04 -8.49
N VAL A 227 1.54 -5.61 -7.27
CA VAL A 227 0.97 -4.29 -7.03
C VAL A 227 1.93 -3.20 -7.50
N PHE A 228 3.21 -3.29 -7.13
CA PHE A 228 4.24 -2.36 -7.58
C PHE A 228 4.40 -2.37 -9.11
N GLY A 229 4.39 -3.54 -9.73
CA GLY A 229 4.46 -3.70 -11.19
C GLY A 229 3.28 -3.08 -11.92
N ILE A 230 2.07 -3.18 -11.37
CA ILE A 230 0.86 -2.55 -11.93
C ILE A 230 0.98 -1.02 -11.87
N ILE A 231 1.46 -0.46 -10.75
CA ILE A 231 1.70 0.98 -10.62
C ILE A 231 2.75 1.44 -11.65
N ALA A 232 3.85 0.71 -11.78
CA ALA A 232 4.90 1.01 -12.76
C ALA A 232 4.37 0.92 -14.20
N ALA A 233 3.59 -0.11 -14.54
CA ALA A 233 2.97 -0.27 -15.87
C ALA A 233 2.02 0.89 -16.18
N ALA A 234 1.26 1.35 -15.20
CA ALA A 234 0.35 2.48 -15.36
C ALA A 234 1.11 3.79 -15.64
N LEU A 235 2.23 4.03 -14.94
CA LEU A 235 3.10 5.18 -15.21
C LEU A 235 3.77 5.10 -16.59
N ILE A 236 4.24 3.93 -16.99
CA ILE A 236 4.82 3.70 -18.33
C ILE A 236 3.78 3.96 -19.43
N SER A 237 2.57 3.44 -19.28
CA SER A 237 1.48 3.65 -20.24
C SER A 237 1.08 5.13 -20.35
N GLY A 238 1.07 5.84 -19.21
CA GLY A 238 0.86 7.29 -19.18
C GLY A 238 2.00 8.08 -19.82
N ALA A 239 3.25 7.63 -19.64
CA ALA A 239 4.44 8.26 -20.18
C ALA A 239 4.52 8.24 -21.73
N GLU A 240 3.84 7.29 -22.37
CA GLU A 240 3.69 7.31 -23.84
C GLU A 240 2.96 8.55 -24.35
N GLN A 241 2.03 9.08 -23.55
CA GLN A 241 1.26 10.28 -23.86
C GLN A 241 1.92 11.56 -23.31
N GLN A 242 2.56 11.46 -22.14
CA GLN A 242 3.21 12.57 -21.45
C GLN A 242 4.62 12.17 -20.99
N PRO A 243 5.68 12.50 -21.76
CA PRO A 243 7.07 12.08 -21.44
C PRO A 243 7.54 12.47 -20.04
N LEU A 244 6.99 13.55 -19.46
CA LEU A 244 7.31 13.98 -18.11
C LEU A 244 7.00 12.91 -17.03
N LEU A 245 6.09 11.97 -17.31
CA LEU A 245 5.78 10.85 -16.41
C LEU A 245 6.93 9.83 -16.30
N VAL A 246 7.92 9.85 -17.19
CA VAL A 246 9.16 9.09 -17.03
C VAL A 246 9.93 9.55 -15.80
N LEU A 247 9.94 10.86 -15.55
CA LEU A 247 10.49 11.42 -14.31
C LEU A 247 9.71 10.88 -13.09
N GLY A 248 8.38 10.77 -13.21
CA GLY A 248 7.52 10.15 -12.19
C GLY A 248 7.90 8.69 -11.91
N LEU A 249 8.29 7.94 -12.94
CA LEU A 249 8.76 6.57 -12.78
C LEU A 249 10.12 6.52 -12.03
N ALA A 250 11.06 7.37 -12.39
CA ALA A 250 12.35 7.48 -11.69
C ALA A 250 12.16 7.87 -10.21
N ILE A 251 11.26 8.83 -9.96
CA ILE A 251 10.88 9.23 -8.59
C ILE A 251 10.22 8.07 -7.85
N LEU A 252 9.33 7.29 -8.50
CA LEU A 252 8.68 6.14 -7.88
C LEU A 252 9.70 5.11 -7.42
N PHE A 253 10.66 4.72 -8.28
CA PHE A 253 11.68 3.75 -7.92
C PHE A 253 12.60 4.27 -6.82
N THR A 254 13.02 5.54 -6.89
CA THR A 254 13.86 6.15 -5.85
C THR A 254 13.10 6.29 -4.53
N ALA A 255 11.86 6.78 -4.58
CA ALA A 255 11.02 6.92 -3.40
C ALA A 255 10.69 5.56 -2.78
N PHE A 256 10.49 4.52 -3.59
CA PHE A 256 10.30 3.15 -3.11
C PHE A 256 11.50 2.66 -2.30
N GLU A 257 12.73 2.85 -2.80
CA GLU A 257 13.94 2.49 -2.08
C GLU A 257 14.05 3.24 -0.74
N VAL A 258 13.91 4.57 -0.77
CA VAL A 258 13.99 5.41 0.44
C VAL A 258 12.89 5.03 1.43
N PHE A 259 11.66 4.85 0.95
CA PHE A 259 10.52 4.45 1.78
C PHE A 259 10.71 3.05 2.36
N PHE A 260 11.16 2.10 1.54
CA PHE A 260 11.40 0.72 1.94
C PHE A 260 12.46 0.63 3.04
N PHE A 261 13.62 1.29 2.85
CA PHE A 261 14.64 1.35 3.89
C PHE A 261 14.16 2.11 5.13
N GLY A 262 13.44 3.22 4.96
CA GLY A 262 12.84 3.96 6.06
C GLY A 262 11.84 3.12 6.86
N ALA A 263 10.98 2.37 6.17
CA ALA A 263 10.02 1.47 6.81
C ALA A 263 10.72 0.33 7.57
N ILE A 264 11.79 -0.24 7.00
CA ILE A 264 12.61 -1.25 7.69
C ILE A 264 13.26 -0.66 8.94
N VAL A 265 13.89 0.51 8.85
CA VAL A 265 14.54 1.17 10.00
C VAL A 265 13.54 1.46 11.12
N ILE A 266 12.33 1.90 10.78
CA ILE A 266 11.32 2.31 11.77
C ILE A 266 10.56 1.10 12.32
N ALA A 267 10.06 0.23 11.45
CA ALA A 267 9.12 -0.82 11.81
C ALA A 267 9.77 -2.21 11.97
N ALA A 268 10.88 -2.46 11.30
CA ALA A 268 11.49 -3.77 11.20
C ALA A 268 13.02 -3.72 11.24
N LYS A 269 13.59 -2.91 12.16
CA LYS A 269 15.05 -2.79 12.33
C LYS A 269 15.75 -4.15 12.44
N TRP A 270 15.10 -5.14 13.01
CA TRP A 270 15.57 -6.52 13.11
C TRP A 270 15.91 -7.14 11.73
N VAL A 271 15.27 -6.66 10.64
CA VAL A 271 15.60 -7.13 9.28
C VAL A 271 17.03 -6.73 8.91
N LEU A 272 17.46 -5.50 9.29
CA LEU A 272 18.84 -5.04 9.05
C LEU A 272 19.86 -5.67 10.00
N ASP A 273 19.40 -6.18 11.14
CA ASP A 273 20.25 -6.93 12.08
C ASP A 273 20.51 -8.36 11.56
N GLU A 274 19.58 -8.93 10.81
CA GLU A 274 19.63 -10.31 10.28
C GLU A 274 20.06 -10.37 8.80
N LEU A 275 19.60 -9.41 7.98
CA LEU A 275 19.92 -9.34 6.55
C LEU A 275 20.80 -8.12 6.27
N SER A 276 21.87 -8.33 5.55
CA SER A 276 22.78 -7.24 5.18
C SER A 276 22.08 -6.20 4.29
N GLY A 277 22.18 -4.92 4.64
CA GLY A 277 21.55 -3.82 3.91
C GLY A 277 21.98 -3.75 2.44
N TRP A 278 23.26 -4.10 2.13
CA TRP A 278 23.74 -4.13 0.75
C TRP A 278 23.03 -5.22 -0.09
N ALA A 279 22.72 -6.37 0.51
CA ALA A 279 22.03 -7.47 -0.17
C ALA A 279 20.58 -7.08 -0.52
N LEU A 280 19.88 -6.40 0.40
CA LEU A 280 18.56 -5.83 0.17
C LEU A 280 18.60 -4.80 -0.96
N PHE A 281 19.55 -3.86 -0.90
CA PHE A 281 19.73 -2.81 -1.91
C PHE A 281 19.99 -3.37 -3.30
N LEU A 282 20.93 -4.32 -3.43
CA LEU A 282 21.25 -4.94 -4.73
C LEU A 282 20.07 -5.78 -5.25
N GLY A 283 19.37 -6.51 -4.38
CA GLY A 283 18.20 -7.27 -4.78
C GLY A 283 17.12 -6.39 -5.40
N ASN A 284 16.87 -5.23 -4.79
CA ASN A 284 15.90 -4.25 -5.31
C ASN A 284 16.37 -3.62 -6.63
N ILE A 285 17.67 -3.28 -6.76
CA ILE A 285 18.22 -2.77 -8.03
C ILE A 285 18.09 -3.81 -9.15
N PHE A 286 18.39 -5.08 -8.88
CA PHE A 286 18.25 -6.13 -9.87
C PHE A 286 16.77 -6.31 -10.30
N ALA A 287 15.85 -6.28 -9.34
CA ALA A 287 14.42 -6.32 -9.65
C ALA A 287 13.96 -5.12 -10.48
N ALA A 288 14.35 -3.91 -10.07
CA ALA A 288 14.02 -2.68 -10.79
C ALA A 288 14.57 -2.72 -12.23
N THR A 289 15.83 -3.16 -12.40
CA THR A 289 16.46 -3.30 -13.71
C THR A 289 15.72 -4.30 -14.60
N ALA A 290 15.36 -5.45 -14.06
CA ALA A 290 14.62 -6.47 -14.79
C ALA A 290 13.20 -6.01 -15.19
N MET A 291 12.50 -5.31 -14.28
CA MET A 291 11.18 -4.74 -14.56
C MET A 291 11.27 -3.65 -15.62
N LEU A 292 12.20 -2.71 -15.51
CA LEU A 292 12.42 -1.65 -16.49
C LEU A 292 12.82 -2.21 -17.85
N TRP A 293 13.72 -3.20 -17.89
CA TRP A 293 14.06 -3.90 -19.13
C TRP A 293 12.83 -4.51 -19.81
N TYR A 294 11.97 -5.17 -19.05
CA TYR A 294 10.72 -5.72 -19.56
C TYR A 294 9.82 -4.63 -20.16
N PHE A 295 9.62 -3.52 -19.44
CA PHE A 295 8.80 -2.41 -19.94
C PHE A 295 9.38 -1.77 -21.20
N PHE A 296 10.67 -1.45 -21.24
CA PHE A 296 11.29 -0.85 -22.41
C PHE A 296 11.34 -1.80 -23.62
N ALA A 297 11.42 -3.09 -23.40
CA ALA A 297 11.29 -4.07 -24.48
C ALA A 297 9.89 -4.07 -25.10
N ARG A 298 8.86 -3.77 -24.31
CA ARG A 298 7.46 -3.67 -24.75
C ARG A 298 7.11 -2.30 -25.35
N HIS A 299 7.61 -1.24 -24.76
CA HIS A 299 7.35 0.16 -25.10
C HIS A 299 8.53 0.79 -25.83
N ARG A 300 8.93 0.22 -26.97
CA ARG A 300 10.12 0.64 -27.73
C ARG A 300 10.09 2.10 -28.18
N ALA A 301 8.90 2.63 -28.52
CA ALA A 301 8.75 4.02 -28.91
C ALA A 301 9.09 5.00 -27.77
N LEU A 302 8.82 4.62 -26.51
CA LEU A 302 9.20 5.40 -25.34
C LEU A 302 10.72 5.36 -25.14
N ALA A 303 11.32 4.18 -25.28
CA ALA A 303 12.76 4.00 -25.14
C ALA A 303 13.54 4.83 -26.17
N THR A 304 13.12 4.83 -27.44
CA THR A 304 13.77 5.62 -28.50
C THR A 304 13.60 7.13 -28.32
N ARG A 305 12.45 7.60 -27.82
CA ARG A 305 12.25 9.02 -27.52
C ARG A 305 13.14 9.49 -26.36
N LEU A 306 13.34 8.67 -25.35
CA LEU A 306 14.23 8.99 -24.22
C LEU A 306 15.68 9.06 -24.63
N ILE A 307 16.13 8.13 -25.48
CA ILE A 307 17.52 8.11 -25.98
C ILE A 307 17.76 9.28 -26.94
N GLY A 308 16.81 9.54 -27.86
CA GLY A 308 16.93 10.62 -28.84
C GLY A 308 16.92 12.04 -28.23
N SER A 309 16.24 12.25 -27.08
CA SER A 309 16.27 13.55 -26.39
C SER A 309 17.62 13.86 -25.73
N TRP A 310 18.53 12.90 -25.60
CA TRP A 310 19.88 13.08 -25.07
C TRP A 310 20.93 13.30 -26.17
N GLU A 311 20.58 13.05 -27.44
CA GLU A 311 21.49 13.28 -28.58
C GLU A 311 21.30 14.69 -29.20
N ASP A 312 20.22 15.39 -28.85
CA ASP A 312 19.88 16.74 -29.37
C ASP A 312 20.34 17.88 -28.41
N ASP A 313 20.93 17.63 -27.25
CA ASP A 313 21.55 18.55 -26.31
C ASP A 313 23.11 18.42 -26.35
#